data_9b9a577cb53727465e7339a261b7f46e
#
_entry.id   9b9a577cb53727465e7339a261b7f46e
#
_cell.length_a   1.000
_cell.length_b   1.000
_cell.length_c   1.000
_cell.angle_alpha   90.00
_cell.angle_beta   90.00
_cell.angle_gamma   90.00
#
_symmetry.space_group_name_H-M   'P 1'
#
loop_
_entity.id
_entity.type
_entity.pdbx_description
1 polymer ?
#
loop_
_entity_poly.entity_id
_entity_poly.type
_entity_poly.pdbx_seq_one_letter_code
_entity_poly.pdbx_strand_id
1 'polypeptide(L)'
;MFGVTLKLKYPFYAAIIGSAAGSAWIAGTKTLALAMGAAGLPGIISIAPQSWLNFAIGLGISMATSVVMTVVLMKKFGQKELEAPKKVKAIEAIQLLDAQPNVLYAPMSGSIRPVSACSDPMFASKAMGDGVVITPSEGTLVSPVNGKVMMVFPTKHAIGLQGENGEEILIHVGLDTVSLDGKPFDVLVKDGDTIRAGQPLMHVDLEAIREARLSTETPVVITNGKAFETLHEERVESRAEMLKLA
;
A
#
# COMPACT_ATOMS: atom_id res chain seq x y z
N MET A 1 -8.29 -7.81 -21.19
CA MET A 1 -6.92 -8.34 -21.34
C MET A 1 -5.84 -7.32 -20.92
N PHE A 2 -5.95 -6.04 -21.26
CA PHE A 2 -4.99 -5.00 -20.86
C PHE A 2 -4.82 -4.81 -19.33
N GLY A 3 -5.87 -4.98 -18.54
CA GLY A 3 -5.81 -4.76 -17.09
C GLY A 3 -5.00 -5.79 -16.30
N VAL A 4 -4.80 -6.99 -16.84
CA VAL A 4 -4.01 -8.06 -16.17
C VAL A 4 -2.53 -7.91 -16.47
N THR A 5 -2.18 -7.47 -17.68
CA THR A 5 -0.78 -7.27 -18.09
C THR A 5 -0.13 -6.05 -17.43
N LEU A 6 -0.92 -5.05 -17.03
CA LEU A 6 -0.42 -3.87 -16.30
C LEU A 6 -0.08 -4.15 -14.83
N LYS A 7 -0.72 -5.16 -14.21
CA LYS A 7 -0.39 -5.58 -12.84
C LYS A 7 0.86 -6.47 -12.77
N LEU A 8 1.22 -7.10 -13.89
CA LEU A 8 2.37 -7.99 -13.98
C LEU A 8 3.30 -7.50 -15.10
N LYS A 9 4.31 -6.68 -14.76
CA LYS A 9 5.21 -6.06 -15.77
C LYS A 9 5.95 -7.06 -16.64
N TYR A 10 6.28 -8.27 -16.16
CA TYR A 10 6.98 -9.26 -16.96
C TYR A 10 6.15 -9.85 -18.11
N PRO A 11 4.89 -10.25 -17.94
CA PRO A 11 4.00 -10.59 -19.04
C PRO A 11 3.82 -9.45 -20.05
N PHE A 12 3.81 -8.19 -19.59
CA PHE A 12 3.71 -7.02 -20.47
C PHE A 12 4.95 -6.89 -21.38
N TYR A 13 6.16 -6.95 -20.82
CA TYR A 13 7.40 -6.91 -21.60
C TYR A 13 7.52 -8.11 -22.54
N ALA A 14 7.13 -9.31 -22.09
CA ALA A 14 7.13 -10.51 -22.92
C ALA A 14 6.18 -10.39 -24.13
N ALA A 15 5.00 -9.76 -23.94
CA ALA A 15 4.07 -9.49 -25.02
C ALA A 15 4.63 -8.51 -26.06
N ILE A 16 5.35 -7.48 -25.63
CA ILE A 16 6.05 -6.54 -26.53
C ILE A 16 7.10 -7.26 -27.36
N ILE A 17 7.96 -8.07 -26.74
CA ILE A 17 9.04 -8.82 -27.42
C ILE A 17 8.45 -9.83 -28.39
N GLY A 18 7.42 -10.57 -28.01
CA GLY A 18 6.74 -11.53 -28.87
C GLY A 18 6.07 -10.87 -30.09
N SER A 19 5.45 -9.72 -29.89
CA SER A 19 4.87 -8.93 -30.98
C SER A 19 5.94 -8.45 -31.96
N ALA A 20 7.09 -7.98 -31.46
CA ALA A 20 8.20 -7.56 -32.30
C ALA A 20 8.78 -8.73 -33.14
N ALA A 21 8.93 -9.92 -32.55
CA ALA A 21 9.41 -11.11 -33.27
C ALA A 21 8.46 -11.55 -34.39
N GLY A 22 7.14 -11.57 -34.11
CA GLY A 22 6.12 -11.88 -35.13
C GLY A 22 6.10 -10.84 -36.25
N SER A 23 6.21 -9.56 -35.92
CA SER A 23 6.26 -8.47 -36.90
C SER A 23 7.51 -8.53 -37.78
N ALA A 24 8.66 -8.86 -37.20
CA ALA A 24 9.91 -9.03 -37.97
C ALA A 24 9.82 -10.18 -38.98
N TRP A 25 9.20 -11.32 -38.61
CA TRP A 25 8.94 -12.42 -39.53
C TRP A 25 8.04 -11.97 -40.69
N ILE A 26 6.91 -11.30 -40.39
CA ILE A 26 5.96 -10.83 -41.40
C ILE A 26 6.63 -9.85 -42.36
N ALA A 27 7.44 -8.92 -41.87
CA ALA A 27 8.19 -7.98 -42.67
C ALA A 27 9.26 -8.67 -43.53
N GLY A 28 10.02 -9.61 -42.93
CA GLY A 28 11.10 -10.37 -43.63
C GLY A 28 10.57 -11.26 -44.75
N THR A 29 9.37 -11.83 -44.62
CA THR A 29 8.72 -12.67 -45.63
C THR A 29 7.92 -11.87 -46.66
N LYS A 30 7.97 -10.53 -46.64
CA LYS A 30 7.22 -9.64 -47.54
C LYS A 30 5.72 -9.97 -47.59
N THR A 31 5.13 -10.32 -46.46
CA THR A 31 3.69 -10.61 -46.33
C THR A 31 2.90 -9.36 -46.72
N LEU A 32 2.07 -9.49 -47.75
CA LEU A 32 1.32 -8.37 -48.34
C LEU A 32 -0.05 -8.23 -47.65
N ALA A 33 -0.34 -7.03 -47.17
CA ALA A 33 -1.68 -6.63 -46.75
C ALA A 33 -2.37 -5.94 -47.93
N LEU A 34 -3.63 -6.31 -48.21
CA LEU A 34 -4.45 -5.74 -49.28
C LEU A 34 -5.06 -4.38 -48.88
N ALA A 35 -5.22 -4.15 -47.60
CA ALA A 35 -5.73 -2.91 -47.04
C ALA A 35 -5.26 -2.71 -45.61
N MET A 36 -5.33 -1.46 -45.09
CA MET A 36 -5.20 -1.21 -43.68
C MET A 36 -6.49 -1.68 -42.98
N GLY A 37 -6.41 -2.83 -42.29
CA GLY A 37 -7.49 -3.39 -41.51
C GLY A 37 -7.36 -3.09 -40.03
N ALA A 38 -8.43 -3.32 -39.27
CA ALA A 38 -8.42 -3.26 -37.83
C ALA A 38 -7.45 -4.27 -37.23
N ALA A 39 -6.81 -3.93 -36.11
CA ALA A 39 -5.91 -4.83 -35.39
C ALA A 39 -6.67 -6.06 -34.86
N GLY A 40 -6.04 -7.24 -34.90
CA GLY A 40 -6.59 -8.48 -34.40
C GLY A 40 -7.19 -9.41 -35.46
N LEU A 41 -8.11 -10.30 -35.06
CA LEU A 41 -8.74 -11.30 -35.94
C LEU A 41 -9.40 -10.68 -37.20
N PRO A 42 -10.07 -9.54 -37.14
CA PRO A 42 -10.61 -8.87 -38.34
C PRO A 42 -9.53 -8.47 -39.35
N GLY A 43 -8.28 -8.27 -38.91
CA GLY A 43 -7.14 -7.95 -39.80
C GLY A 43 -6.74 -9.09 -40.75
N ILE A 44 -7.11 -10.33 -40.45
CA ILE A 44 -6.81 -11.50 -41.31
C ILE A 44 -7.44 -11.33 -42.70
N ILE A 45 -8.62 -10.72 -42.79
CA ILE A 45 -9.33 -10.50 -44.07
C ILE A 45 -8.55 -9.55 -44.98
N SER A 46 -7.69 -8.71 -44.41
CA SER A 46 -6.88 -7.74 -45.15
C SER A 46 -5.58 -8.34 -45.76
N ILE A 47 -5.31 -9.65 -45.56
CA ILE A 47 -4.08 -10.31 -45.98
C ILE A 47 -4.35 -11.04 -47.30
N ALA A 48 -3.41 -10.87 -48.27
CA ALA A 48 -3.49 -11.59 -49.54
C ALA A 48 -3.48 -13.10 -49.29
N PRO A 49 -4.33 -13.90 -49.95
CA PRO A 49 -4.46 -15.34 -49.71
C PRO A 49 -3.12 -16.11 -49.80
N GLN A 50 -2.24 -15.72 -50.70
CA GLN A 50 -0.90 -16.32 -50.87
C GLN A 50 0.03 -16.05 -49.67
N SER A 51 -0.29 -15.07 -48.83
CA SER A 51 0.50 -14.69 -47.64
C SER A 51 -0.05 -15.24 -46.31
N TRP A 52 -1.17 -15.97 -46.34
CA TRP A 52 -1.83 -16.47 -45.11
C TRP A 52 -0.92 -17.44 -44.35
N LEU A 53 -0.19 -18.30 -45.02
CA LEU A 53 0.73 -19.23 -44.38
C LEU A 53 1.84 -18.47 -43.60
N ASN A 54 2.47 -17.49 -44.22
CA ASN A 54 3.50 -16.68 -43.61
C ASN A 54 2.95 -15.85 -42.44
N PHE A 55 1.72 -15.35 -42.56
CA PHE A 55 1.03 -14.64 -41.47
C PHE A 55 0.75 -15.56 -40.29
N ALA A 56 0.22 -16.78 -40.55
CA ALA A 56 -0.06 -17.76 -39.49
C ALA A 56 1.23 -18.19 -38.75
N ILE A 57 2.32 -18.38 -39.47
CA ILE A 57 3.64 -18.65 -38.90
C ILE A 57 4.12 -17.47 -38.05
N GLY A 58 4.00 -16.23 -38.51
CA GLY A 58 4.36 -15.03 -37.76
C GLY A 58 3.55 -14.87 -36.46
N LEU A 59 2.26 -15.17 -36.51
CA LEU A 59 1.41 -15.20 -35.33
C LEU A 59 1.85 -16.29 -34.33
N GLY A 60 2.15 -17.50 -34.83
CA GLY A 60 2.69 -18.59 -34.00
C GLY A 60 4.03 -18.23 -33.35
N ILE A 61 4.94 -17.60 -34.07
CA ILE A 61 6.23 -17.11 -33.54
C ILE A 61 5.96 -16.05 -32.43
N SER A 62 5.06 -15.12 -32.67
CA SER A 62 4.70 -14.08 -31.68
C SER A 62 4.18 -14.71 -30.38
N MET A 63 3.26 -15.66 -30.47
CA MET A 63 2.69 -16.36 -29.33
C MET A 63 3.74 -17.19 -28.57
N ALA A 64 4.51 -18.03 -29.30
CA ALA A 64 5.54 -18.87 -28.71
C ALA A 64 6.62 -18.03 -28.01
N THR A 65 7.10 -16.96 -28.64
CA THR A 65 8.11 -16.06 -28.07
C THR A 65 7.58 -15.34 -26.83
N SER A 66 6.32 -14.91 -26.84
CA SER A 66 5.69 -14.27 -25.67
C SER A 66 5.60 -15.23 -24.50
N VAL A 67 5.20 -16.49 -24.72
CA VAL A 67 5.11 -17.51 -23.66
C VAL A 67 6.49 -17.84 -23.10
N VAL A 68 7.45 -18.16 -23.97
CA VAL A 68 8.82 -18.49 -23.54
C VAL A 68 9.43 -17.32 -22.76
N MET A 69 9.32 -16.10 -23.28
CA MET A 69 9.87 -14.92 -22.63
C MET A 69 9.17 -14.63 -21.28
N THR A 70 7.87 -14.84 -21.18
CA THR A 70 7.15 -14.74 -19.90
C THR A 70 7.72 -15.73 -18.88
N VAL A 71 7.89 -16.99 -19.25
CA VAL A 71 8.46 -18.02 -18.36
C VAL A 71 9.90 -17.69 -17.96
N VAL A 72 10.72 -17.24 -18.88
CA VAL A 72 12.12 -16.85 -18.61
C VAL A 72 12.19 -15.66 -17.69
N LEU A 73 11.42 -14.59 -17.96
CA LEU A 73 11.40 -13.39 -17.13
C LEU A 73 10.84 -13.70 -15.75
N MET A 74 9.79 -14.51 -15.65
CA MET A 74 9.24 -14.93 -14.36
C MET A 74 10.21 -15.80 -13.56
N LYS A 75 10.92 -16.75 -14.19
CA LYS A 75 11.96 -17.55 -13.50
C LYS A 75 13.15 -16.71 -13.04
N LYS A 76 13.58 -15.73 -13.85
CA LYS A 76 14.79 -14.93 -13.56
C LYS A 76 14.52 -13.77 -12.60
N PHE A 77 13.36 -13.15 -12.68
CA PHE A 77 13.03 -11.93 -11.95
C PHE A 77 11.73 -12.02 -11.13
N GLY A 78 10.86 -12.96 -11.46
CA GLY A 78 9.51 -13.05 -10.88
C GLY A 78 9.47 -13.65 -9.48
N GLN A 79 10.51 -14.35 -9.02
CA GLN A 79 10.55 -14.86 -7.65
C GLN A 79 10.51 -13.74 -6.60
N LYS A 80 11.03 -12.56 -6.95
CA LYS A 80 11.01 -11.38 -6.08
C LYS A 80 9.66 -10.64 -6.08
N GLU A 81 8.82 -10.89 -7.08
CA GLU A 81 7.52 -10.22 -7.27
C GLU A 81 6.34 -11.16 -7.00
N LEU A 82 6.58 -12.48 -7.06
CA LEU A 82 5.67 -13.56 -6.62
C LEU A 82 5.91 -14.02 -5.18
N GLU A 83 6.92 -13.50 -4.49
CA GLU A 83 6.82 -13.42 -3.05
C GLU A 83 5.58 -12.57 -2.81
N ALA A 84 4.47 -13.28 -2.69
CA ALA A 84 3.25 -12.75 -2.10
C ALA A 84 3.66 -11.88 -0.91
N PRO A 85 2.98 -10.74 -0.69
CA PRO A 85 3.30 -9.86 0.42
C PRO A 85 3.65 -10.76 1.60
N LYS A 86 4.87 -10.62 2.12
CA LYS A 86 5.47 -11.46 3.18
C LYS A 86 4.33 -11.95 4.03
N LYS A 87 4.08 -13.29 4.07
CA LYS A 87 2.94 -13.90 4.75
C LYS A 87 2.53 -12.97 5.87
N VAL A 88 1.43 -12.28 5.69
CA VAL A 88 0.74 -11.64 6.80
C VAL A 88 0.70 -12.77 7.82
N LYS A 89 1.48 -12.65 8.89
CA LYS A 89 1.43 -13.58 10.02
C LYS A 89 -0.05 -13.80 10.21
N ALA A 90 -0.47 -15.05 10.14
CA ALA A 90 -1.86 -15.48 10.12
C ALA A 90 -2.67 -14.46 10.90
N ILE A 91 -3.71 -13.90 10.29
CA ILE A 91 -4.58 -12.89 10.92
C ILE A 91 -4.80 -13.40 12.33
N GLU A 92 -3.99 -12.90 13.28
CA GLU A 92 -4.23 -13.15 14.69
C GLU A 92 -5.67 -12.71 14.85
N ALA A 93 -6.51 -13.60 15.34
CA ALA A 93 -7.95 -13.38 15.44
C ALA A 93 -8.13 -11.96 15.94
N ILE A 94 -8.72 -11.07 15.10
CA ILE A 94 -8.77 -9.63 15.34
C ILE A 94 -9.30 -9.46 16.75
N GLN A 95 -8.43 -9.20 17.71
CA GLN A 95 -8.83 -8.96 19.09
C GLN A 95 -9.40 -7.54 19.14
N LEU A 96 -10.68 -7.44 18.80
CA LEU A 96 -11.44 -6.22 19.04
C LEU A 96 -11.50 -6.03 20.55
N LEU A 97 -11.25 -4.80 20.97
CA LEU A 97 -11.37 -4.44 22.38
C LEU A 97 -12.84 -4.19 22.74
N ASP A 98 -13.20 -4.56 23.95
CA ASP A 98 -14.43 -4.08 24.59
C ASP A 98 -14.14 -2.67 25.12
N ALA A 99 -14.22 -1.70 24.19
CA ALA A 99 -13.70 -0.36 24.43
C ALA A 99 -14.48 0.36 25.52
N GLN A 100 -13.77 0.82 26.53
CA GLN A 100 -14.33 1.65 27.59
C GLN A 100 -14.65 3.07 27.07
N PRO A 101 -15.74 3.70 27.50
CA PRO A 101 -16.03 5.08 27.16
C PRO A 101 -14.88 6.00 27.60
N ASN A 102 -14.55 6.98 26.76
CA ASN A 102 -13.52 7.99 27.06
C ASN A 102 -12.09 7.45 27.22
N VAL A 103 -11.79 6.23 26.78
CA VAL A 103 -10.43 5.66 26.77
C VAL A 103 -9.92 5.54 25.34
N LEU A 104 -8.72 6.05 25.11
CA LEU A 104 -7.95 5.81 23.89
C LEU A 104 -6.92 4.72 24.17
N TYR A 105 -6.92 3.73 23.29
CA TYR A 105 -5.98 2.60 23.35
C TYR A 105 -4.73 2.87 22.52
N ALA A 106 -3.60 2.29 22.93
CA ALA A 106 -2.36 2.44 22.20
C ALA A 106 -2.48 1.85 20.79
N PRO A 107 -2.26 2.66 19.75
CA PRO A 107 -2.36 2.18 18.36
C PRO A 107 -1.18 1.33 17.94
N MET A 108 -0.05 1.39 18.64
CA MET A 108 1.16 0.61 18.39
C MET A 108 1.86 0.28 19.70
N SER A 109 2.60 -0.84 19.75
CA SER A 109 3.53 -1.13 20.85
C SER A 109 4.80 -0.31 20.71
N GLY A 110 5.34 0.20 21.81
CA GLY A 110 6.60 0.95 21.80
C GLY A 110 6.86 1.77 23.04
N SER A 111 7.88 2.62 22.99
CA SER A 111 8.10 3.63 24.03
C SER A 111 7.19 4.83 23.78
N ILE A 112 6.58 5.35 24.84
CA ILE A 112 5.65 6.46 24.80
C ILE A 112 6.20 7.65 25.55
N ARG A 113 5.98 8.85 25.05
CA ARG A 113 6.38 10.11 25.66
C ARG A 113 5.29 11.17 25.38
N PRO A 114 5.20 12.24 26.18
CA PRO A 114 4.36 13.39 25.81
C PRO A 114 4.73 13.92 24.43
N VAL A 115 3.75 14.40 23.67
CA VAL A 115 3.99 14.93 22.31
C VAL A 115 4.99 16.09 22.30
N SER A 116 5.12 16.84 23.42
CA SER A 116 6.14 17.89 23.59
C SER A 116 7.59 17.38 23.52
N ALA A 117 7.82 16.08 23.66
CA ALA A 117 9.11 15.41 23.50
C ALA A 117 9.33 14.84 22.09
N CYS A 118 8.45 15.11 21.13
CA CYS A 118 8.62 14.75 19.74
C CYS A 118 9.79 15.50 19.11
N SER A 119 10.53 14.84 18.23
CA SER A 119 11.66 15.47 17.52
C SER A 119 11.21 16.48 16.47
N ASP A 120 9.97 16.44 16.01
CA ASP A 120 9.39 17.42 15.09
C ASP A 120 8.81 18.62 15.84
N PRO A 121 9.28 19.85 15.56
CA PRO A 121 8.81 21.06 16.22
C PRO A 121 7.32 21.35 16.08
N MET A 122 6.68 20.95 14.97
CA MET A 122 5.24 21.15 14.75
C MET A 122 4.40 20.35 15.75
N PHE A 123 4.81 19.12 16.01
CA PHE A 123 4.16 18.28 17.02
C PHE A 123 4.58 18.69 18.44
N ALA A 124 5.87 18.93 18.66
CA ALA A 124 6.41 19.30 19.97
C ALA A 124 5.79 20.60 20.52
N SER A 125 5.48 21.56 19.65
CA SER A 125 4.78 22.80 20.02
C SER A 125 3.30 22.65 20.30
N LYS A 126 2.74 21.45 20.09
CA LYS A 126 1.29 21.14 20.15
C LYS A 126 0.42 21.92 19.16
N ALA A 127 1.04 22.49 18.09
CA ALA A 127 0.31 23.24 17.06
C ALA A 127 -0.70 22.36 16.30
N MET A 128 -0.44 21.04 16.23
CA MET A 128 -1.31 20.04 15.60
C MET A 128 -2.28 19.38 16.58
N GLY A 129 -2.25 19.74 17.86
CA GLY A 129 -3.02 19.12 18.93
C GLY A 129 -2.12 18.61 20.06
N ASP A 130 -2.72 18.24 21.17
CA ASP A 130 -2.00 17.63 22.30
C ASP A 130 -2.16 16.12 22.29
N GLY A 131 -1.20 15.39 22.87
CA GLY A 131 -1.20 13.94 22.87
C GLY A 131 0.13 13.35 23.26
N VAL A 132 0.47 12.26 22.60
CA VAL A 132 1.70 11.48 22.86
C VAL A 132 2.46 11.22 21.57
N VAL A 133 3.73 10.87 21.70
CA VAL A 133 4.54 10.31 20.63
C VAL A 133 4.97 8.90 21.00
N ILE A 134 4.75 7.94 20.11
CA ILE A 134 5.17 6.55 20.26
C ILE A 134 6.38 6.32 19.35
N THR A 135 7.44 5.71 19.89
CA THR A 135 8.51 5.14 19.07
C THR A 135 8.21 3.65 18.92
N PRO A 136 7.67 3.20 17.77
CA PRO A 136 7.12 1.86 17.65
C PRO A 136 8.20 0.78 17.62
N SER A 137 7.89 -0.35 18.28
CA SER A 137 8.68 -1.58 18.24
C SER A 137 8.21 -2.56 17.17
N GLU A 138 6.98 -2.42 16.70
CA GLU A 138 6.36 -3.27 15.66
C GLU A 138 5.52 -2.44 14.68
N GLY A 139 5.31 -2.98 13.48
CA GLY A 139 4.74 -2.23 12.35
C GLY A 139 3.23 -2.39 12.18
N THR A 140 2.47 -2.83 13.17
CA THR A 140 1.01 -2.91 13.05
C THR A 140 0.36 -1.73 13.76
N LEU A 141 -0.31 -0.87 12.99
CA LEU A 141 -1.14 0.22 13.49
C LEU A 141 -2.58 -0.26 13.66
N VAL A 142 -3.13 -0.11 14.85
CA VAL A 142 -4.53 -0.44 15.16
C VAL A 142 -5.32 0.81 15.57
N SER A 143 -6.64 0.73 15.49
CA SER A 143 -7.50 1.83 15.93
C SER A 143 -7.43 2.03 17.44
N PRO A 144 -7.20 3.27 17.91
CA PRO A 144 -7.23 3.61 19.34
C PRO A 144 -8.66 3.72 19.91
N VAL A 145 -9.67 3.78 19.06
CA VAL A 145 -11.07 4.05 19.45
C VAL A 145 -12.07 3.29 18.60
N ASN A 146 -13.30 3.17 19.05
CA ASN A 146 -14.45 2.97 18.17
C ASN A 146 -14.78 4.30 17.49
N GLY A 147 -15.12 4.25 16.18
CA GLY A 147 -15.43 5.48 15.47
C GLY A 147 -15.40 5.34 13.95
N LYS A 148 -14.90 6.36 13.29
CA LYS A 148 -14.80 6.46 11.84
C LYS A 148 -13.45 6.94 11.37
N VAL A 149 -13.01 6.42 10.21
CA VAL A 149 -11.90 7.00 9.46
C VAL A 149 -12.40 8.27 8.77
N MET A 150 -11.84 9.41 9.16
CA MET A 150 -12.16 10.69 8.54
C MET A 150 -11.38 10.89 7.25
N MET A 151 -10.09 10.56 7.28
CA MET A 151 -9.21 10.72 6.12
C MET A 151 -7.99 9.81 6.22
N VAL A 152 -7.65 9.18 5.12
CA VAL A 152 -6.33 8.60 4.87
C VAL A 152 -5.56 9.56 3.97
N PHE A 153 -4.40 10.02 4.40
CA PHE A 153 -3.60 10.96 3.60
C PHE A 153 -3.11 10.30 2.30
N PRO A 154 -2.98 11.03 1.19
CA PRO A 154 -2.64 10.45 -0.12
C PRO A 154 -1.35 9.64 -0.13
N THR A 155 -0.34 10.08 0.63
CA THR A 155 0.93 9.36 0.83
C THR A 155 0.89 8.37 1.99
N LYS A 156 -0.30 8.08 2.54
CA LYS A 156 -0.60 7.02 3.52
C LYS A 156 0.18 7.11 4.85
N HIS A 157 0.96 8.15 5.06
CA HIS A 157 1.79 8.34 6.25
C HIS A 157 0.97 8.80 7.47
N ALA A 158 -0.26 9.24 7.26
CA ALA A 158 -1.12 9.71 8.34
C ALA A 158 -2.57 9.29 8.14
N ILE A 159 -3.28 9.10 9.25
CA ILE A 159 -4.72 8.78 9.30
C ILE A 159 -5.39 9.71 10.31
N GLY A 160 -6.47 10.37 9.89
CA GLY A 160 -7.38 11.09 10.75
C GLY A 160 -8.58 10.23 11.13
N LEU A 161 -8.91 10.17 12.41
CA LEU A 161 -10.02 9.40 12.97
C LEU A 161 -10.96 10.31 13.75
N GLN A 162 -12.23 9.94 13.80
CA GLN A 162 -13.21 10.51 14.72
C GLN A 162 -13.76 9.40 15.60
N GLY A 163 -13.59 9.54 16.92
CA GLY A 163 -14.14 8.60 17.88
C GLY A 163 -15.63 8.86 18.17
N GLU A 164 -16.28 7.87 18.77
CA GLU A 164 -17.72 7.92 19.09
C GLU A 164 -18.06 9.03 20.10
N ASN A 165 -17.11 9.44 20.94
CA ASN A 165 -17.30 10.56 21.88
C ASN A 165 -16.95 11.92 21.25
N GLY A 166 -16.71 11.97 19.93
CA GLY A 166 -16.41 13.17 19.16
C GLY A 166 -14.97 13.65 19.28
N GLU A 167 -14.04 12.84 19.80
CA GLU A 167 -12.61 13.12 19.72
C GLU A 167 -12.13 13.02 18.27
N GLU A 168 -11.30 13.98 17.87
CA GLU A 168 -10.62 13.96 16.58
C GLU A 168 -9.15 13.62 16.80
N ILE A 169 -8.70 12.53 16.19
CA ILE A 169 -7.38 11.96 16.42
C ILE A 169 -6.62 11.96 15.11
N LEU A 170 -5.42 12.51 15.13
CA LEU A 170 -4.45 12.38 14.05
C LEU A 170 -3.34 11.43 14.49
N ILE A 171 -3.10 10.39 13.69
CA ILE A 171 -1.94 9.49 13.84
C ILE A 171 -1.03 9.72 12.65
N HIS A 172 0.20 10.19 12.91
CA HIS A 172 1.21 10.46 11.90
C HIS A 172 2.37 9.48 12.05
N VAL A 173 2.54 8.57 11.10
CA VAL A 173 3.48 7.45 11.21
C VAL A 173 4.85 7.81 10.66
N GLY A 174 5.83 7.95 11.56
CA GLY A 174 7.17 8.45 11.26
C GLY A 174 7.18 9.96 10.99
N LEU A 175 8.35 10.56 11.03
CA LEU A 175 8.55 11.97 10.70
C LEU A 175 9.14 12.10 9.29
N ASP A 176 8.68 13.09 8.51
CA ASP A 176 9.06 13.33 7.11
C ASP A 176 8.78 12.15 6.14
N THR A 177 8.00 11.18 6.57
CA THR A 177 7.69 9.96 5.80
C THR A 177 6.76 10.21 4.60
N VAL A 178 6.21 11.42 4.48
CA VAL A 178 5.53 11.91 3.27
C VAL A 178 6.42 11.77 2.03
N SER A 179 7.74 11.95 2.20
CA SER A 179 8.74 11.84 1.12
C SER A 179 8.91 10.42 0.56
N LEU A 180 8.42 9.39 1.26
CA LEU A 180 8.48 7.99 0.83
C LEU A 180 7.35 7.60 -0.13
N ASP A 181 6.43 8.53 -0.43
CA ASP A 181 5.36 8.37 -1.41
C ASP A 181 4.50 7.11 -1.17
N GLY A 182 4.22 6.81 0.09
CA GLY A 182 3.35 5.72 0.53
C GLY A 182 3.96 4.32 0.47
N LYS A 183 5.21 4.16 0.08
CA LYS A 183 5.84 2.84 -0.13
C LYS A 183 5.88 1.95 1.12
N PRO A 184 6.20 2.46 2.34
CA PRO A 184 6.25 1.63 3.54
C PRO A 184 4.88 1.36 4.18
N PHE A 185 3.77 1.86 3.59
CA PHE A 185 2.45 1.84 4.21
C PHE A 185 1.46 0.98 3.43
N ASP A 186 0.99 -0.10 4.04
CA ASP A 186 -0.11 -0.93 3.54
C ASP A 186 -1.38 -0.64 4.35
N VAL A 187 -2.22 0.24 3.82
CA VAL A 187 -3.45 0.72 4.49
C VAL A 187 -4.58 -0.26 4.25
N LEU A 188 -5.25 -0.66 5.33
CA LEU A 188 -6.31 -1.67 5.36
C LEU A 188 -7.73 -1.06 5.38
N VAL A 189 -7.83 0.26 5.53
CA VAL A 189 -9.09 1.01 5.63
C VAL A 189 -9.14 2.16 4.63
N LYS A 190 -10.29 2.77 4.47
CA LYS A 190 -10.51 3.93 3.59
C LYS A 190 -11.37 4.97 4.29
N ASP A 191 -11.40 6.17 3.72
CA ASP A 191 -12.24 7.27 4.20
C ASP A 191 -13.70 6.83 4.34
N GLY A 192 -14.29 7.17 5.49
CA GLY A 192 -15.67 6.86 5.85
C GLY A 192 -15.90 5.47 6.46
N ASP A 193 -14.90 4.59 6.50
CA ASP A 193 -15.04 3.27 7.13
C ASP A 193 -15.32 3.41 8.63
N THR A 194 -16.25 2.62 9.14
CA THR A 194 -16.48 2.45 10.59
C THR A 194 -15.41 1.50 11.13
N ILE A 195 -14.80 1.87 12.24
CA ILE A 195 -13.70 1.15 12.87
C ILE A 195 -14.00 0.85 14.34
N ARG A 196 -13.36 -0.19 14.85
CA ARG A 196 -13.43 -0.58 16.26
C ARG A 196 -12.06 -0.51 16.90
N ALA A 197 -12.01 -0.20 18.18
CA ALA A 197 -10.78 -0.22 18.96
C ALA A 197 -10.06 -1.58 18.82
N GLY A 198 -8.75 -1.52 18.58
CA GLY A 198 -7.93 -2.70 18.31
C GLY A 198 -7.99 -3.25 16.88
N GLN A 199 -8.86 -2.72 16.02
CA GLN A 199 -8.92 -3.12 14.61
C GLN A 199 -7.67 -2.66 13.86
N PRO A 200 -7.00 -3.54 13.07
CA PRO A 200 -5.89 -3.12 12.23
C PRO A 200 -6.31 -2.06 11.20
N LEU A 201 -5.55 -0.98 11.12
CA LEU A 201 -5.74 0.13 10.18
C LEU A 201 -4.67 0.13 9.08
N MET A 202 -3.43 -0.26 9.44
CA MET A 202 -2.29 -0.18 8.54
C MET A 202 -1.17 -1.12 8.99
N HIS A 203 -0.45 -1.69 8.01
CA HIS A 203 0.86 -2.28 8.23
C HIS A 203 1.95 -1.32 7.75
N VAL A 204 2.96 -1.14 8.60
CA VAL A 204 4.08 -0.22 8.39
C VAL A 204 5.37 -1.00 8.29
N ASP A 205 6.14 -0.79 7.25
CA ASP A 205 7.51 -1.29 7.13
C ASP A 205 8.47 -0.32 7.84
N LEU A 206 8.68 -0.54 9.14
CA LEU A 206 9.55 0.30 9.97
C LEU A 206 11.02 0.24 9.51
N GLU A 207 11.45 -0.89 8.94
CA GLU A 207 12.81 -1.03 8.42
C GLU A 207 13.02 -0.14 7.19
N ALA A 208 12.04 -0.09 6.27
CA ALA A 208 12.10 0.80 5.11
C ALA A 208 12.18 2.28 5.52
N ILE A 209 11.50 2.68 6.61
CA ILE A 209 11.61 4.04 7.16
C ILE A 209 13.01 4.30 7.71
N ARG A 210 13.58 3.35 8.47
CA ARG A 210 14.94 3.46 9.03
C ARG A 210 16.02 3.44 7.95
N GLU A 211 15.88 2.61 6.91
CA GLU A 211 16.77 2.58 5.75
C GLU A 211 16.79 3.92 5.01
N ALA A 212 15.66 4.61 4.97
CA ALA A 212 15.54 5.96 4.44
C ALA A 212 16.13 7.04 5.37
N ARG A 213 16.67 6.65 6.55
CA ARG A 213 17.19 7.54 7.60
C ARG A 213 16.16 8.52 8.15
N LEU A 214 14.90 8.12 8.17
CA LEU A 214 13.80 8.87 8.75
C LEU A 214 13.45 8.33 10.14
N SER A 215 12.87 9.21 10.98
CA SER A 215 12.42 8.83 12.31
C SER A 215 11.14 7.98 12.22
N THR A 216 11.06 6.95 13.06
CA THR A 216 9.85 6.15 13.25
C THR A 216 8.93 6.73 14.33
N GLU A 217 9.28 7.84 14.96
CA GLU A 217 8.41 8.51 15.93
C GLU A 217 7.02 8.73 15.32
N THR A 218 6.01 8.31 16.05
CA THR A 218 4.61 8.32 15.60
C THR A 218 3.79 9.16 16.56
N PRO A 219 3.60 10.45 16.26
CA PRO A 219 2.68 11.30 16.99
C PRO A 219 1.23 10.81 16.91
N VAL A 220 0.56 10.77 18.06
CA VAL A 220 -0.86 10.48 18.22
C VAL A 220 -1.45 11.66 18.99
N VAL A 221 -2.16 12.54 18.28
CA VAL A 221 -2.63 13.80 18.84
C VAL A 221 -4.14 13.96 18.72
N ILE A 222 -4.74 14.60 19.72
CA ILE A 222 -6.15 15.01 19.73
C ILE A 222 -6.21 16.43 19.19
N THR A 223 -6.79 16.60 18.00
CA THR A 223 -6.74 17.85 17.24
C THR A 223 -7.83 18.86 17.64
N ASN A 224 -8.92 18.39 18.23
CA ASN A 224 -10.05 19.25 18.63
C ASN A 224 -9.99 19.76 20.07
N GLY A 225 -8.82 19.66 20.72
CA GLY A 225 -8.58 20.28 22.04
C GLY A 225 -9.24 19.60 23.22
N LYS A 226 -9.78 18.38 23.07
CA LYS A 226 -10.29 17.62 24.23
C LYS A 226 -9.18 17.33 25.23
N ALA A 227 -9.42 17.58 26.50
CA ALA A 227 -8.48 17.29 27.57
C ALA A 227 -8.38 15.77 27.81
N PHE A 228 -7.22 15.34 28.24
CA PHE A 228 -6.95 13.93 28.56
C PHE A 228 -5.91 13.78 29.67
N GLU A 229 -5.89 12.61 30.29
CA GLU A 229 -4.87 12.14 31.22
C GLU A 229 -4.08 10.98 30.57
N THR A 230 -2.77 11.02 30.68
CA THR A 230 -1.89 9.93 30.17
C THR A 230 -1.80 8.83 31.22
N LEU A 231 -2.09 7.59 30.80
CA LEU A 231 -2.10 6.42 31.69
C LEU A 231 -0.76 5.68 31.74
N HIS A 232 0.13 5.92 30.75
CA HIS A 232 1.47 5.32 30.67
C HIS A 232 2.50 6.37 30.30
N GLU A 233 3.70 6.32 30.91
CA GLU A 233 4.75 7.33 30.75
C GLU A 233 6.02 6.82 30.04
N GLU A 234 6.27 5.50 29.99
CA GLU A 234 7.53 4.96 29.46
C GLU A 234 7.32 3.98 28.29
N ARG A 235 6.43 3.02 28.46
CA ARG A 235 6.19 1.97 27.48
C ARG A 235 4.72 1.57 27.44
N VAL A 236 4.25 1.26 26.24
CA VAL A 236 2.89 0.81 25.99
C VAL A 236 2.91 -0.38 25.04
N GLU A 237 2.02 -1.34 25.29
CA GLU A 237 1.70 -2.40 24.33
C GLU A 237 0.49 -1.96 23.49
N SER A 238 0.47 -2.36 22.23
CA SER A 238 -0.69 -2.12 21.36
C SER A 238 -1.96 -2.63 22.02
N ARG A 239 -3.04 -1.86 21.92
CA ARG A 239 -4.34 -2.10 22.56
C ARG A 239 -4.38 -1.92 24.08
N ALA A 240 -3.30 -1.54 24.76
CA ALA A 240 -3.38 -1.11 26.15
C ALA A 240 -4.08 0.24 26.27
N GLU A 241 -4.73 0.50 27.39
CA GLU A 241 -5.30 1.82 27.70
C GLU A 241 -4.18 2.85 27.74
N MET A 242 -4.26 3.91 26.95
CA MET A 242 -3.18 4.88 26.77
C MET A 242 -3.52 6.26 27.30
N LEU A 243 -4.66 6.80 26.90
CA LEU A 243 -5.17 8.11 27.31
C LEU A 243 -6.61 7.98 27.80
N LYS A 244 -6.97 8.77 28.81
CA LYS A 244 -8.34 8.89 29.29
C LYS A 244 -8.82 10.31 29.05
N LEU A 245 -9.91 10.46 28.30
CA LEU A 245 -10.55 11.76 28.07
C LEU A 245 -11.20 12.26 29.34
N ALA A 246 -11.06 13.56 29.61
CA ALA A 246 -11.65 14.23 30.74
C ALA A 246 -13.15 14.54 30.55
#